data_1934bf93e5c612bb941b155390160a5b
#
_entry.id   1934bf93e5c612bb941b155390160a5b
#
_cell.length_a   1.000
_cell.length_b   1.000
_cell.length_c   1.000
_cell.angle_alpha   90.00
_cell.angle_beta   90.00
_cell.angle_gamma   90.00
#
_symmetry.space_group_name_H-M   'P 1'
#
loop_
_entity.id
_entity.type
_entity.pdbx_description
1 polymer ?
#
loop_
_entity_poly.entity_id
_entity_poly.type
_entity_poly.pdbx_seq_one_letter_code
_entity_poly.pdbx_strand_id
1 'polypeptide(L)'
;PNKEAEKILTPVETKKEAAYIVSSLTGNIVPKKDPIFVSFGNYPDIKSIVKSNRFYPVFITGLSGNGKTMGVTQACAEAKRELIRVNITIETDEDDLLGGYRLKDGQTVWQNGPVIEAMERGAILLLDEVDLASNKIMCLQPILEGSGIFVKKINKFVKPAPGFNVV
;
A
#
# COMPACT_ATOMS: atom_id res chain seq x y z
N PRO A 1 23.84 38.98 -20.34
CA PRO A 1 22.90 38.01 -20.78
C PRO A 1 23.17 36.69 -20.08
N ASN A 2 22.20 36.31 -19.29
CA ASN A 2 22.24 35.31 -18.25
C ASN A 2 22.15 33.89 -18.87
N LYS A 3 23.22 33.10 -18.73
CA LYS A 3 23.32 31.71 -19.21
C LYS A 3 23.09 30.67 -18.09
N GLU A 4 22.36 31.02 -17.05
CA GLU A 4 22.18 30.14 -15.88
C GLU A 4 20.75 29.66 -15.64
N ALA A 5 19.85 29.68 -16.62
CA ALA A 5 18.45 29.31 -16.44
C ALA A 5 17.98 28.14 -17.31
N GLU A 6 18.86 27.23 -17.71
CA GLU A 6 18.46 25.97 -18.36
C GLU A 6 19.25 24.78 -17.78
N LYS A 7 19.02 24.49 -16.49
CA LYS A 7 19.26 23.15 -16.02
C LYS A 7 18.03 22.32 -16.31
N ILE A 8 17.85 21.99 -17.59
CA ILE A 8 16.94 20.96 -18.03
C ILE A 8 17.37 19.69 -17.31
N LEU A 9 16.51 19.16 -16.44
CA LEU A 9 16.67 17.86 -15.80
C LEU A 9 17.10 16.85 -16.86
N THR A 10 18.29 16.32 -16.73
CA THR A 10 18.83 15.38 -17.71
C THR A 10 17.95 14.11 -17.71
N PRO A 11 17.75 13.46 -18.87
CA PRO A 11 16.94 12.24 -18.97
C PRO A 11 17.37 11.11 -18.04
N VAL A 12 18.61 11.19 -17.50
CA VAL A 12 19.20 10.22 -16.57
C VAL A 12 18.67 10.42 -15.14
N GLU A 13 18.42 11.66 -14.70
CA GLU A 13 17.86 11.94 -13.37
C GLU A 13 16.38 11.56 -13.31
N THR A 14 15.60 11.87 -14.34
CA THR A 14 14.20 11.43 -14.44
C THR A 14 14.06 9.90 -14.51
N LYS A 15 14.97 9.21 -15.18
CA LYS A 15 14.99 7.73 -15.19
C LYS A 15 15.35 7.13 -13.84
N LYS A 16 16.24 7.77 -13.06
CA LYS A 16 16.60 7.31 -11.71
C LYS A 16 15.44 7.50 -10.72
N GLU A 17 14.74 8.62 -10.76
CA GLU A 17 13.56 8.85 -9.91
C GLU A 17 12.39 7.93 -10.29
N ALA A 18 12.09 7.79 -11.58
CA ALA A 18 11.08 6.85 -12.04
C ALA A 18 11.44 5.39 -11.71
N ALA A 19 12.71 5.00 -11.82
CA ALA A 19 13.18 3.68 -11.41
C ALA A 19 13.10 3.47 -9.90
N TYR A 20 13.33 4.52 -9.08
CA TYR A 20 13.21 4.45 -7.63
C TYR A 20 11.75 4.28 -7.19
N ILE A 21 10.81 5.01 -7.78
CA ILE A 21 9.37 4.86 -7.50
C ILE A 21 8.88 3.47 -7.94
N VAL A 22 9.26 3.01 -9.12
CA VAL A 22 8.92 1.66 -9.62
C VAL A 22 9.58 0.59 -8.75
N SER A 23 10.83 0.77 -8.30
CA SER A 23 11.51 -0.21 -7.46
C SER A 23 10.94 -0.27 -6.04
N SER A 24 10.39 0.82 -5.49
CA SER A 24 9.72 0.80 -4.19
C SER A 24 8.40 0.04 -4.20
N LEU A 25 7.72 -0.01 -5.34
CA LEU A 25 6.47 -0.76 -5.55
C LEU A 25 6.71 -2.18 -6.07
N THR A 26 7.82 -2.45 -6.74
CA THR A 26 8.16 -3.77 -7.33
C THR A 26 9.17 -4.57 -6.52
N GLY A 27 9.87 -3.93 -5.56
CA GLY A 27 10.84 -4.58 -4.67
C GLY A 27 10.19 -5.43 -3.57
N ASN A 28 11.02 -6.06 -2.78
CA ASN A 28 10.61 -6.71 -1.54
C ASN A 28 10.32 -5.62 -0.49
N ILE A 29 9.06 -5.50 -0.12
CA ILE A 29 8.54 -4.50 0.82
C ILE A 29 8.30 -5.09 2.22
N VAL A 30 9.06 -6.10 2.59
CA VAL A 30 9.09 -6.61 3.96
C VAL A 30 9.76 -5.57 4.86
N PRO A 31 9.07 -5.06 5.89
CA PRO A 31 9.63 -4.07 6.79
C PRO A 31 10.85 -4.61 7.55
N LYS A 32 11.73 -3.71 7.94
CA LYS A 32 12.85 -4.06 8.83
C LYS A 32 12.36 -4.13 10.28
N LYS A 33 12.86 -5.12 11.01
CA LYS A 33 12.62 -5.21 12.45
C LYS A 33 13.35 -4.10 13.17
N ASP A 34 12.64 -3.39 14.04
CA ASP A 34 13.23 -2.39 14.93
C ASP A 34 13.75 -3.12 16.20
N PRO A 35 15.06 -3.03 16.49
CA PRO A 35 15.64 -3.71 17.65
C PRO A 35 15.19 -3.16 18.99
N ILE A 36 14.71 -1.92 19.04
CA ILE A 36 14.23 -1.27 20.27
C ILE A 36 12.72 -1.39 20.47
N PHE A 37 12.02 -2.03 19.53
CA PHE A 37 10.57 -2.21 19.63
C PHE A 37 10.21 -3.09 20.83
N VAL A 38 9.35 -2.58 21.69
CA VAL A 38 8.74 -3.33 22.80
C VAL A 38 7.28 -3.58 22.45
N SER A 39 6.87 -4.85 22.52
CA SER A 39 5.48 -5.22 22.28
C SER A 39 4.55 -4.66 23.36
N PHE A 40 3.41 -4.13 22.95
CA PHE A 40 2.41 -3.56 23.85
C PHE A 40 0.99 -3.81 23.32
N GLY A 41 0.01 -3.64 24.22
CA GLY A 41 -1.41 -3.79 23.88
C GLY A 41 -1.72 -5.12 23.17
N ASN A 42 -2.46 -5.04 22.08
CA ASN A 42 -2.92 -6.20 21.30
C ASN A 42 -1.89 -6.71 20.26
N TYR A 43 -0.60 -6.36 20.43
CA TYR A 43 0.45 -6.80 19.50
C TYR A 43 0.51 -8.32 19.28
N PRO A 44 0.37 -9.19 20.31
CA PRO A 44 0.37 -10.65 20.12
C PRO A 44 -0.75 -11.12 19.17
N ASP A 45 -1.93 -10.52 19.26
CA ASP A 45 -3.07 -10.86 18.40
C ASP A 45 -2.82 -10.43 16.96
N ILE A 46 -2.36 -9.18 16.75
CA ILE A 46 -1.98 -8.67 15.43
C ILE A 46 -0.93 -9.57 14.80
N LYS A 47 0.10 -9.94 15.55
CA LYS A 47 1.17 -10.83 15.08
C LYS A 47 0.65 -12.22 14.70
N SER A 48 -0.27 -12.78 15.49
CA SER A 48 -0.90 -14.07 15.23
C SER A 48 -1.71 -14.03 13.92
N ILE A 49 -2.49 -12.97 13.71
CA ILE A 49 -3.29 -12.77 12.51
C ILE A 49 -2.38 -12.61 11.28
N VAL A 50 -1.36 -11.77 11.36
CA VAL A 50 -0.39 -11.55 10.25
C VAL A 50 0.32 -12.86 9.87
N LYS A 51 0.66 -13.70 10.86
CA LYS A 51 1.31 -15.01 10.64
C LYS A 51 0.38 -16.08 10.06
N SER A 52 -0.92 -15.97 10.30
CA SER A 52 -1.89 -17.01 9.94
C SER A 52 -2.02 -17.25 8.44
N ASN A 53 -1.62 -16.30 7.60
CA ASN A 53 -1.86 -16.29 6.16
C ASN A 53 -3.34 -16.40 5.76
N ARG A 54 -4.24 -16.16 6.69
CA ARG A 54 -5.69 -16.18 6.45
C ARG A 54 -6.19 -14.76 6.29
N PHE A 55 -7.20 -14.60 5.46
CA PHE A 55 -7.92 -13.35 5.37
C PHE A 55 -8.72 -13.13 6.66
N TYR A 56 -8.35 -12.14 7.41
CA TYR A 56 -9.01 -11.73 8.64
C TYR A 56 -8.80 -10.22 8.84
N PRO A 57 -9.66 -9.38 8.26
CA PRO A 57 -9.52 -7.92 8.34
C PRO A 57 -9.52 -7.47 9.80
N VAL A 58 -8.63 -6.55 10.12
CA VAL A 58 -8.46 -6.04 11.48
C VAL A 58 -8.67 -4.54 11.49
N PHE A 59 -9.49 -4.04 12.39
CA PHE A 59 -9.66 -2.62 12.62
C PHE A 59 -9.07 -2.23 13.97
N ILE A 60 -8.02 -1.41 13.95
CA ILE A 60 -7.29 -0.97 15.13
C ILE A 60 -7.67 0.46 15.46
N THR A 61 -8.29 0.67 16.61
CA THR A 61 -8.66 2.01 17.11
C THR A 61 -7.76 2.44 18.25
N GLY A 62 -7.65 3.73 18.46
CA GLY A 62 -6.92 4.30 19.58
C GLY A 62 -6.39 5.72 19.27
N LEU A 63 -5.93 6.41 20.28
CA LEU A 63 -5.41 7.78 20.17
C LEU A 63 -4.25 7.85 19.16
N SER A 64 -4.08 9.00 18.52
CA SER A 64 -2.93 9.27 17.69
C SER A 64 -1.63 9.14 18.49
N GLY A 65 -0.56 8.65 17.84
CA GLY A 65 0.74 8.46 18.50
C GLY A 65 0.87 7.20 19.36
N ASN A 66 -0.18 6.39 19.52
CA ASN A 66 -0.15 5.16 20.33
C ASN A 66 0.54 3.97 19.64
N GLY A 67 1.29 4.18 18.58
CA GLY A 67 2.08 3.14 17.93
C GLY A 67 1.29 2.08 17.16
N LYS A 68 0.02 2.32 16.78
CA LYS A 68 -0.81 1.37 16.01
C LYS A 68 -0.10 0.91 14.74
N THR A 69 0.30 1.84 13.90
CA THR A 69 1.02 1.60 12.64
C THR A 69 2.36 0.89 12.86
N MET A 70 3.09 1.27 13.93
CA MET A 70 4.34 0.62 14.31
C MET A 70 4.12 -0.85 14.69
N GLY A 71 3.08 -1.15 15.45
CA GLY A 71 2.72 -2.52 15.83
C GLY A 71 2.50 -3.42 14.61
N VAL A 72 1.70 -2.95 13.64
CA VAL A 72 1.46 -3.70 12.38
C VAL A 72 2.76 -3.87 11.60
N THR A 73 3.55 -2.81 11.46
CA THR A 73 4.83 -2.83 10.76
C THR A 73 5.78 -3.87 11.38
N GLN A 74 5.90 -3.90 12.71
CA GLN A 74 6.76 -4.86 13.41
C GLN A 74 6.22 -6.29 13.34
N ALA A 75 4.91 -6.49 13.36
CA ALA A 75 4.30 -7.80 13.14
C ALA A 75 4.63 -8.36 11.76
N CYS A 76 4.56 -7.52 10.72
CA CYS A 76 4.95 -7.88 9.37
C CYS A 76 6.46 -8.17 9.27
N ALA A 77 7.31 -7.36 9.89
CA ALA A 77 8.75 -7.55 9.92
C ALA A 77 9.14 -8.91 10.57
N GLU A 78 8.55 -9.24 11.71
CA GLU A 78 8.78 -10.50 12.40
C GLU A 78 8.21 -11.72 11.68
N ALA A 79 7.08 -11.55 11.00
CA ALA A 79 6.47 -12.60 10.19
C ALA A 79 7.10 -12.73 8.79
N LYS A 80 8.02 -11.84 8.43
CA LYS A 80 8.61 -11.71 7.08
C LYS A 80 7.55 -11.58 6.00
N ARG A 81 6.49 -10.81 6.30
CA ARG A 81 5.38 -10.53 5.40
C ARG A 81 5.57 -9.17 4.73
N GLU A 82 5.25 -9.10 3.44
CA GLU A 82 5.20 -7.84 2.73
C GLU A 82 4.11 -6.94 3.30
N LEU A 83 4.40 -5.65 3.44
CA LEU A 83 3.49 -4.63 3.94
C LEU A 83 3.39 -3.51 2.91
N ILE A 84 2.20 -3.26 2.43
CA ILE A 84 1.89 -2.08 1.62
C ILE A 84 1.04 -1.14 2.47
N ARG A 85 1.60 0.03 2.77
CA ARG A 85 0.92 1.07 3.54
C ARG A 85 0.34 2.13 2.62
N VAL A 86 -0.91 2.48 2.88
CA VAL A 86 -1.61 3.57 2.22
C VAL A 86 -2.09 4.53 3.29
N ASN A 87 -1.67 5.78 3.20
CA ASN A 87 -2.18 6.84 4.06
C ASN A 87 -3.42 7.44 3.42
N ILE A 88 -4.56 7.29 4.08
CA ILE A 88 -5.85 7.78 3.58
C ILE A 88 -5.99 9.26 3.91
N THR A 89 -6.48 10.01 2.96
CA THR A 89 -6.82 11.43 3.12
C THR A 89 -8.21 11.69 2.59
N ILE A 90 -8.77 12.86 2.86
CA ILE A 90 -10.07 13.27 2.33
C ILE A 90 -10.11 13.30 0.78
N GLU A 91 -8.96 13.47 0.15
CA GLU A 91 -8.82 13.54 -1.32
C GLU A 91 -8.56 12.18 -1.96
N THR A 92 -8.18 11.17 -1.17
CA THR A 92 -7.89 9.82 -1.67
C THR A 92 -9.07 9.27 -2.45
N ASP A 93 -8.82 8.83 -3.66
CA ASP A 93 -9.83 8.35 -4.58
C ASP A 93 -9.55 6.92 -5.11
N GLU A 94 -10.44 6.43 -5.98
CA GLU A 94 -10.33 5.09 -6.57
C GLU A 94 -9.05 4.93 -7.39
N ASP A 95 -8.61 5.99 -8.09
CA ASP A 95 -7.40 5.94 -8.93
C ASP A 95 -6.12 5.85 -8.10
N ASP A 96 -6.12 6.49 -6.93
CA ASP A 96 -5.00 6.40 -5.99
C ASP A 96 -4.88 4.98 -5.38
N LEU A 97 -6.02 4.33 -5.15
CA LEU A 97 -6.10 3.03 -4.49
C LEU A 97 -5.94 1.87 -5.46
N LEU A 98 -6.70 1.86 -6.54
CA LEU A 98 -6.74 0.74 -7.49
C LEU A 98 -5.76 0.90 -8.64
N GLY A 99 -5.43 2.14 -9.00
CA GLY A 99 -4.52 2.46 -10.09
C GLY A 99 -5.18 3.26 -11.21
N GLY A 100 -4.35 3.74 -12.10
CA GLY A 100 -4.77 4.61 -13.18
C GLY A 100 -3.84 4.56 -14.38
N TYR A 101 -4.25 5.22 -15.45
CA TYR A 101 -3.41 5.38 -16.62
C TYR A 101 -2.33 6.42 -16.36
N ARG A 102 -1.10 6.11 -16.74
CA ARG A 102 0.07 6.99 -16.66
C ARG A 102 0.74 7.09 -18.03
N LEU A 103 1.29 8.27 -18.33
CA LEU A 103 2.11 8.45 -19.53
C LEU A 103 3.53 7.96 -19.22
N LYS A 104 3.99 6.95 -19.96
CA LYS A 104 5.35 6.41 -19.84
C LYS A 104 5.93 6.24 -21.24
N ASP A 105 7.08 6.85 -21.49
CA ASP A 105 7.79 6.78 -22.78
C ASP A 105 6.90 7.14 -23.99
N GLY A 106 6.01 8.13 -23.82
CA GLY A 106 5.07 8.58 -24.86
C GLY A 106 3.84 7.67 -25.06
N GLN A 107 3.71 6.62 -24.27
CA GLN A 107 2.56 5.69 -24.32
C GLN A 107 1.73 5.78 -23.04
N THR A 108 0.42 5.66 -23.19
CA THR A 108 -0.48 5.54 -22.04
C THR A 108 -0.51 4.10 -21.55
N VAL A 109 0.01 3.86 -20.35
CA VAL A 109 0.06 2.54 -19.73
C VAL A 109 -0.76 2.54 -18.44
N TRP A 110 -1.35 1.40 -18.12
CA TRP A 110 -1.97 1.20 -16.82
C TRP A 110 -0.91 0.93 -15.77
N GLN A 111 -1.03 1.59 -14.61
CA GLN A 111 -0.23 1.32 -13.44
C GLN A 111 -1.13 0.90 -12.28
N ASN A 112 -0.87 -0.28 -11.72
CA ASN A 112 -1.60 -0.74 -10.54
C ASN A 112 -1.39 0.22 -9.37
N GLY A 113 -2.46 0.45 -8.61
CA GLY A 113 -2.38 1.13 -7.33
C GLY A 113 -2.00 0.17 -6.19
N PRO A 114 -1.74 0.72 -5.00
CA PRO A 114 -1.24 -0.05 -3.86
C PRO A 114 -2.19 -1.16 -3.41
N VAL A 115 -3.48 -0.98 -3.55
CA VAL A 115 -4.47 -2.00 -3.18
C VAL A 115 -4.38 -3.21 -4.12
N ILE A 116 -4.35 -2.98 -5.43
CA ILE A 116 -4.21 -4.05 -6.42
C ILE A 116 -2.86 -4.76 -6.26
N GLU A 117 -1.79 -4.02 -6.04
CA GLU A 117 -0.46 -4.58 -5.76
C GLU A 117 -0.50 -5.50 -4.51
N ALA A 118 -1.12 -5.06 -3.42
CA ALA A 118 -1.24 -5.86 -2.21
C ALA A 118 -2.03 -7.14 -2.46
N MET A 119 -3.14 -7.06 -3.20
CA MET A 119 -3.98 -8.21 -3.54
C MET A 119 -3.22 -9.22 -4.40
N GLU A 120 -2.55 -8.78 -5.46
CA GLU A 120 -1.83 -9.67 -6.38
C GLU A 120 -0.60 -10.32 -5.73
N ARG A 121 0.04 -9.64 -4.78
CA ARG A 121 1.21 -10.15 -4.04
C ARG A 121 0.84 -11.00 -2.82
N GLY A 122 -0.40 -10.97 -2.36
CA GLY A 122 -0.79 -11.58 -1.09
C GLY A 122 -0.18 -10.87 0.13
N ALA A 123 0.09 -9.57 0.01
CA ALA A 123 0.68 -8.74 1.06
C ALA A 123 -0.34 -8.32 2.12
N ILE A 124 0.16 -7.76 3.22
CA ILE A 124 -0.67 -7.04 4.19
C ILE A 124 -0.88 -5.62 3.67
N LEU A 125 -2.13 -5.23 3.48
CA LEU A 125 -2.53 -3.87 3.15
C LEU A 125 -2.86 -3.12 4.44
N LEU A 126 -2.09 -2.10 4.76
CA LEU A 126 -2.34 -1.21 5.90
C LEU A 126 -2.96 0.09 5.40
N LEU A 127 -4.22 0.31 5.76
CA LEU A 127 -4.95 1.55 5.50
C LEU A 127 -4.84 2.44 6.74
N ASP A 128 -3.95 3.40 6.69
CA ASP A 128 -3.70 4.30 7.81
C ASP A 128 -4.62 5.54 7.72
N GLU A 129 -5.09 6.01 8.88
CA GLU A 129 -5.98 7.17 9.01
C GLU A 129 -7.30 7.02 8.23
N VAL A 130 -7.87 5.81 8.23
CA VAL A 130 -9.09 5.48 7.48
C VAL A 130 -10.33 6.30 7.93
N ASP A 131 -10.30 6.87 9.11
CA ASP A 131 -11.30 7.80 9.65
C ASP A 131 -11.38 9.14 8.89
N LEU A 132 -10.32 9.51 8.17
CA LEU A 132 -10.31 10.69 7.29
C LEU A 132 -10.93 10.43 5.91
N ALA A 133 -11.27 9.18 5.64
CA ALA A 133 -11.76 8.78 4.33
C ALA A 133 -13.07 9.45 3.93
N SER A 134 -13.15 9.82 2.66
CA SER A 134 -14.41 10.21 2.02
C SER A 134 -15.16 8.98 1.48
N ASN A 135 -16.39 9.18 1.01
CA ASN A 135 -17.16 8.11 0.35
C ASN A 135 -16.49 7.50 -0.89
N LYS A 136 -15.43 8.13 -1.40
CA LYS A 136 -14.68 7.64 -2.57
C LYS A 136 -13.99 6.29 -2.32
N ILE A 137 -13.72 5.94 -1.04
CA ILE A 137 -13.11 4.65 -0.70
C ILE A 137 -14.10 3.48 -0.66
N MET A 138 -15.37 3.69 -0.93
CA MET A 138 -16.36 2.61 -0.99
C MET A 138 -16.03 1.54 -2.04
N CYS A 139 -15.15 1.84 -2.99
CA CYS A 139 -14.59 0.85 -3.90
C CYS A 139 -13.85 -0.30 -3.18
N LEU A 140 -13.40 -0.08 -1.93
CA LEU A 140 -12.73 -1.09 -1.12
C LEU A 140 -13.67 -2.10 -0.46
N GLN A 141 -14.97 -1.84 -0.40
CA GLN A 141 -15.92 -2.71 0.31
C GLN A 141 -15.81 -4.18 -0.09
N PRO A 142 -15.80 -4.57 -1.38
CA PRO A 142 -15.66 -5.98 -1.75
C PRO A 142 -14.35 -6.61 -1.26
N ILE A 143 -13.28 -5.81 -1.20
CA ILE A 143 -11.96 -6.25 -0.76
C ILE A 143 -11.96 -6.51 0.75
N LEU A 144 -12.63 -5.64 1.52
CA LEU A 144 -12.78 -5.81 2.98
C LEU A 144 -13.65 -7.03 3.35
N GLU A 145 -14.48 -7.49 2.43
CA GLU A 145 -15.27 -8.72 2.56
C GLU A 145 -14.50 -9.98 2.09
N GLY A 146 -13.24 -9.84 1.69
CA GLY A 146 -12.41 -10.93 1.17
C GLY A 146 -12.72 -11.34 -0.26
N SER A 147 -13.55 -10.56 -0.94
CA SER A 147 -13.87 -10.76 -2.34
C SER A 147 -12.84 -10.10 -3.26
N GLY A 148 -12.84 -10.50 -4.54
CA GLY A 148 -12.09 -9.79 -5.55
C GLY A 148 -12.80 -8.49 -5.96
N ILE A 149 -12.09 -7.69 -6.74
CA ILE A 149 -12.61 -6.44 -7.29
C ILE A 149 -12.55 -6.41 -8.82
N PHE A 150 -13.58 -5.86 -9.44
CA PHE A 150 -13.59 -5.61 -10.86
C PHE A 150 -13.07 -4.21 -11.17
N VAL A 151 -11.89 -4.12 -11.75
CA VAL A 151 -11.27 -2.86 -12.16
C VAL A 151 -11.83 -2.44 -13.52
N LYS A 152 -12.82 -1.58 -13.51
CA LYS A 152 -13.60 -1.18 -14.70
C LYS A 152 -12.72 -0.60 -15.81
N LYS A 153 -11.72 0.21 -15.47
CA LYS A 153 -10.86 0.92 -16.44
C LYS A 153 -10.05 -0.01 -17.33
N ILE A 154 -9.72 -1.21 -16.84
CA ILE A 154 -8.94 -2.21 -17.60
C ILE A 154 -9.76 -3.49 -17.86
N ASN A 155 -11.05 -3.49 -17.52
CA ASN A 155 -11.96 -4.64 -17.71
C ASN A 155 -11.38 -5.94 -17.12
N LYS A 156 -10.77 -5.87 -15.94
CA LYS A 156 -10.10 -7.01 -15.30
C LYS A 156 -10.68 -7.27 -13.91
N PHE A 157 -10.98 -8.52 -13.60
CA PHE A 157 -11.30 -8.95 -12.25
C PHE A 157 -10.04 -9.39 -11.53
N VAL A 158 -9.73 -8.77 -10.37
CA VAL A 158 -8.56 -9.08 -9.55
C VAL A 158 -9.04 -9.84 -8.31
N LYS A 159 -8.50 -11.03 -8.10
CA LYS A 159 -8.71 -11.83 -6.89
C LYS A 159 -7.55 -11.65 -5.93
N PRO A 160 -7.80 -11.62 -4.62
CA PRO A 160 -6.71 -11.61 -3.65
C PRO A 160 -5.92 -12.93 -3.70
N ALA A 161 -4.60 -12.80 -3.76
CA ALA A 161 -3.70 -13.94 -3.64
C ALA A 161 -3.69 -14.49 -2.20
N PRO A 162 -3.33 -15.75 -1.99
CA PRO A 162 -3.20 -16.34 -0.66
C PRO A 162 -2.29 -15.50 0.24
N GLY A 163 -2.75 -15.25 1.46
CA GLY A 163 -2.03 -14.43 2.42
C GLY A 163 -2.43 -12.95 2.42
N PHE A 164 -3.13 -12.45 1.42
CA PHE A 164 -3.65 -11.09 1.45
C PHE A 164 -4.51 -10.85 2.70
N ASN A 165 -4.29 -9.73 3.34
CA ASN A 165 -5.11 -9.28 4.46
C ASN A 165 -5.10 -7.75 4.56
N VAL A 166 -6.09 -7.18 5.24
CA VAL A 166 -6.26 -5.73 5.44
C VAL A 166 -6.23 -5.40 6.93
N VAL A 167 -5.51 -4.35 7.27
CA VAL A 167 -5.43 -3.79 8.63
C VAL A 167 -5.66 -2.30 8.57
#